data_495425e59047d9862a330352b507bc59
#
_entry.id   495425e59047d9862a330352b507bc59
#
_cell.length_a   1.000
_cell.length_b   1.000
_cell.length_c   1.000
_cell.angle_alpha   90.00
_cell.angle_beta   90.00
_cell.angle_gamma   90.00
#
_symmetry.space_group_name_H-M   'P 1'
#
loop_
_entity.id
_entity.type
_entity.pdbx_description
1 polymer ?
#
loop_
_entity_poly.entity_id
_entity_poly.type
_entity_poly.pdbx_seq_one_letter_code
_entity_poly.pdbx_strand_id
1 'polypeptide(L)'
;MDKDGTEEELLNYEWNILDGSTKKLNIPKGEVLLAVRGNRYFCYQDGKGLRSYDENGKNEKKLFEWQYEISSVCRDEKYLYFDNEPCADSVSERRIMVVDYDGNVICERKNMTENSPEIIWSDSKQVLLQNIEKETYQILNVKEISTLK
;
A
#
# COMPACT_ATOMS: atom_id res chain seq x y z
N MET A 1 -3.90 -1.11 -22.31
CA MET A 1 -3.69 -1.86 -23.58
C MET A 1 -3.15 -0.90 -24.62
N ASP A 2 -2.09 -1.27 -25.28
CA ASP A 2 -1.65 -0.51 -26.45
C ASP A 2 -2.58 -0.77 -27.66
N LYS A 3 -2.31 -0.11 -28.78
CA LYS A 3 -3.15 -0.22 -29.97
C LYS A 3 -3.25 -1.61 -30.59
N ASP A 4 -2.38 -2.54 -30.17
CA ASP A 4 -2.30 -3.90 -30.71
C ASP A 4 -2.98 -4.93 -29.77
N GLY A 5 -3.58 -4.49 -28.65
CA GLY A 5 -4.27 -5.36 -27.70
C GLY A 5 -3.35 -6.21 -26.84
N THR A 6 -2.06 -5.91 -26.81
CA THR A 6 -1.10 -6.53 -25.89
C THR A 6 -1.25 -5.93 -24.49
N GLU A 7 -1.28 -6.77 -23.47
CA GLU A 7 -1.24 -6.30 -22.08
C GLU A 7 0.10 -5.60 -21.84
N GLU A 8 0.06 -4.34 -21.38
CA GLU A 8 1.27 -3.66 -20.90
C GLU A 8 1.82 -4.39 -19.69
N GLU A 9 3.06 -4.85 -19.78
CA GLU A 9 3.77 -5.45 -18.66
C GLU A 9 4.32 -4.32 -17.77
N LEU A 10 3.88 -4.25 -16.51
CA LEU A 10 4.47 -3.38 -15.50
C LEU A 10 5.91 -3.85 -15.22
N LEU A 11 6.88 -3.02 -15.63
CA LEU A 11 8.29 -3.28 -15.38
C LEU A 11 8.76 -2.51 -14.16
N ASN A 12 9.24 -3.23 -13.16
CA ASN A 12 9.77 -2.66 -11.92
C ASN A 12 11.30 -2.69 -11.94
N TYR A 13 11.92 -1.55 -11.63
CA TYR A 13 13.37 -1.39 -11.58
C TYR A 13 13.80 -0.79 -10.25
N GLU A 14 14.91 -1.29 -9.72
CA GLU A 14 15.70 -0.64 -8.71
C GLU A 14 16.70 0.30 -9.39
N TRP A 15 16.79 1.55 -8.95
CA TRP A 15 17.74 2.52 -9.44
C TRP A 15 18.75 2.89 -8.36
N ASN A 16 20.04 2.67 -8.64
CA ASN A 16 21.12 3.11 -7.77
C ASN A 16 21.44 4.57 -8.10
N ILE A 17 21.13 5.47 -7.18
CA ILE A 17 21.32 6.92 -7.34
C ILE A 17 22.80 7.34 -7.32
N LEU A 18 23.71 6.49 -6.84
CA LEU A 18 25.14 6.82 -6.73
C LEU A 18 25.88 6.61 -8.05
N ASP A 19 25.54 5.58 -8.80
CA ASP A 19 26.20 5.23 -10.05
C ASP A 19 25.30 5.24 -11.29
N GLY A 20 24.00 5.49 -11.09
CA GLY A 20 22.98 5.52 -12.16
C GLY A 20 22.61 4.15 -12.71
N SER A 21 23.12 3.05 -12.13
CA SER A 21 22.78 1.71 -12.59
C SER A 21 21.33 1.35 -12.27
N THR A 22 20.76 0.45 -13.10
CA THR A 22 19.40 -0.06 -12.90
C THR A 22 19.41 -1.58 -12.88
N LYS A 23 18.55 -2.16 -12.04
CA LYS A 23 18.33 -3.60 -11.96
C LYS A 23 16.84 -3.88 -12.10
N LYS A 24 16.45 -4.72 -13.05
CA LYS A 24 15.06 -5.19 -13.16
C LYS A 24 14.72 -6.06 -11.96
N LEU A 25 13.58 -5.79 -11.34
CA LEU A 25 13.05 -6.59 -10.23
C LEU A 25 12.15 -7.70 -10.78
N ASN A 26 12.26 -8.90 -10.22
CA ASN A 26 11.47 -10.07 -10.59
C ASN A 26 10.14 -10.08 -9.84
N ILE A 27 9.26 -9.13 -10.15
CA ILE A 27 7.93 -9.05 -9.56
C ILE A 27 7.00 -9.98 -10.36
N PRO A 28 6.25 -10.90 -9.69
CA PRO A 28 5.32 -11.78 -10.39
C PRO A 28 4.24 -11.00 -11.15
N LYS A 29 3.79 -11.57 -12.27
CA LYS A 29 2.75 -10.94 -13.11
C LYS A 29 1.46 -10.69 -12.29
N GLY A 30 0.90 -9.50 -12.43
CA GLY A 30 -0.32 -9.08 -11.74
C GLY A 30 -0.11 -8.57 -10.31
N GLU A 31 1.12 -8.56 -9.83
CA GLU A 31 1.46 -8.01 -8.53
C GLU A 31 1.93 -6.55 -8.64
N VAL A 32 1.54 -5.72 -7.69
CA VAL A 32 2.01 -4.34 -7.53
C VAL A 32 3.04 -4.29 -6.41
N LEU A 33 4.26 -3.85 -6.72
CA LEU A 33 5.31 -3.69 -5.71
C LEU A 33 5.00 -2.54 -4.76
N LEU A 34 4.94 -2.82 -3.47
CA LEU A 34 4.70 -1.82 -2.42
C LEU A 34 5.98 -1.43 -1.69
N ALA A 35 6.82 -2.40 -1.38
CA ALA A 35 8.05 -2.16 -0.63
C ALA A 35 9.09 -3.24 -0.90
N VAL A 36 10.35 -2.87 -0.69
CA VAL A 36 11.48 -3.81 -0.63
C VAL A 36 12.07 -3.75 0.78
N ARG A 37 12.23 -4.89 1.42
CA ARG A 37 12.85 -5.01 2.74
C ARG A 37 13.78 -6.23 2.76
N GLY A 38 15.07 -5.95 3.00
CA GLY A 38 16.08 -7.00 2.86
C GLY A 38 16.02 -7.62 1.46
N ASN A 39 15.95 -8.95 1.41
CA ASN A 39 15.88 -9.71 0.16
C ASN A 39 14.44 -10.09 -0.21
N ARG A 40 13.45 -9.36 0.28
CA ARG A 40 12.05 -9.65 0.00
C ARG A 40 11.33 -8.46 -0.63
N TYR A 41 10.49 -8.79 -1.61
CA TYR A 41 9.55 -7.88 -2.25
C TYR A 41 8.19 -8.04 -1.60
N PHE A 42 7.60 -6.95 -1.15
CA PHE A 42 6.26 -6.90 -0.61
C PHE A 42 5.33 -6.35 -1.69
N CYS A 43 4.41 -7.19 -2.11
CA CYS A 43 3.55 -6.92 -3.25
C CYS A 43 2.08 -7.04 -2.84
N TYR A 44 1.24 -6.43 -3.64
CA TYR A 44 -0.20 -6.48 -3.50
C TYR A 44 -0.85 -6.87 -4.83
N GLN A 45 -1.89 -7.66 -4.74
CA GLN A 45 -2.77 -7.95 -5.86
C GLN A 45 -4.21 -7.77 -5.42
N ASP A 46 -5.01 -7.04 -6.22
CA ASP A 46 -6.44 -6.83 -5.96
C ASP A 46 -7.17 -8.16 -5.79
N GLY A 47 -8.02 -8.21 -4.77
CA GLY A 47 -8.77 -9.41 -4.39
C GLY A 47 -7.95 -10.52 -3.72
N LYS A 48 -6.63 -10.35 -3.57
CA LYS A 48 -5.76 -11.35 -2.93
C LYS A 48 -4.99 -10.82 -1.73
N GLY A 49 -4.74 -9.52 -1.67
CA GLY A 49 -4.09 -8.85 -0.55
C GLY A 49 -2.56 -8.83 -0.62
N LEU A 50 -1.94 -8.69 0.55
CA LEU A 50 -0.50 -8.51 0.72
C LEU A 50 0.25 -9.85 0.70
N ARG A 51 1.33 -9.89 -0.08
CA ARG A 51 2.21 -11.02 -0.20
C ARG A 51 3.66 -10.58 -0.19
N SER A 52 4.55 -11.50 0.11
CA SER A 52 5.97 -11.25 -0.10
C SER A 52 6.61 -12.38 -0.90
N TYR A 53 7.64 -12.01 -1.66
CA TYR A 53 8.43 -12.89 -2.52
C TYR A 53 9.91 -12.69 -2.24
N ASP A 54 10.74 -13.66 -2.57
CA ASP A 54 12.18 -13.46 -2.59
C ASP A 54 12.61 -12.61 -3.80
N GLU A 55 13.90 -12.30 -3.89
CA GLU A 55 14.47 -11.48 -4.98
C GLU A 55 14.33 -12.09 -6.39
N ASN A 56 13.98 -13.38 -6.48
CA ASN A 56 13.73 -14.08 -7.74
C ASN A 56 12.23 -14.12 -8.10
N GLY A 57 11.37 -13.47 -7.31
CA GLY A 57 9.92 -13.51 -7.50
C GLY A 57 9.30 -14.86 -7.13
N LYS A 58 9.98 -15.64 -6.26
CA LYS A 58 9.58 -16.96 -5.80
C LYS A 58 9.35 -16.97 -4.29
N ASN A 59 9.08 -18.15 -3.72
CA ASN A 59 8.89 -18.33 -2.29
C ASN A 59 7.81 -17.38 -1.72
N GLU A 60 6.63 -17.43 -2.36
CA GLU A 60 5.46 -16.67 -1.95
C GLU A 60 5.11 -16.90 -0.48
N LYS A 61 4.88 -15.81 0.23
CA LYS A 61 4.31 -15.79 1.57
C LYS A 61 3.06 -14.94 1.55
N LYS A 62 1.89 -15.51 1.81
CA LYS A 62 0.66 -14.76 2.05
C LYS A 62 0.76 -14.13 3.43
N LEU A 63 0.64 -12.81 3.50
CA LEU A 63 0.78 -12.05 4.74
C LEU A 63 -0.56 -11.55 5.24
N PHE A 64 -1.39 -11.03 4.33
CA PHE A 64 -2.64 -10.43 4.69
C PHE A 64 -3.64 -10.54 3.52
N GLU A 65 -4.83 -11.07 3.79
CA GLU A 65 -5.90 -11.14 2.79
C GLU A 65 -6.71 -9.85 2.80
N TRP A 66 -6.90 -9.28 1.61
CA TRP A 66 -7.64 -8.04 1.42
C TRP A 66 -8.41 -8.10 0.11
N GLN A 67 -9.71 -7.97 0.18
CA GLN A 67 -10.59 -8.13 -0.99
C GLN A 67 -10.98 -6.80 -1.66
N TYR A 68 -10.47 -5.69 -1.16
CA TYR A 68 -10.78 -4.36 -1.67
C TYR A 68 -9.65 -3.85 -2.57
N GLU A 69 -10.00 -2.98 -3.51
CA GLU A 69 -9.01 -2.22 -4.25
C GLU A 69 -8.28 -1.23 -3.33
N ILE A 70 -7.00 -1.02 -3.59
CA ILE A 70 -6.21 -0.02 -2.88
C ILE A 70 -6.23 1.29 -3.67
N SER A 71 -6.66 2.38 -3.04
CA SER A 71 -6.57 3.71 -3.62
C SER A 71 -5.21 4.36 -3.36
N SER A 72 -4.65 4.16 -2.18
CA SER A 72 -3.34 4.68 -1.83
C SER A 72 -2.60 3.79 -0.84
N VAL A 73 -1.27 3.85 -0.90
CA VAL A 73 -0.38 3.19 0.05
C VAL A 73 0.67 4.17 0.53
N CYS A 74 0.75 4.34 1.84
CA CYS A 74 1.88 4.97 2.50
C CYS A 74 2.71 3.88 3.19
N ARG A 75 4.01 4.09 3.34
CA ARG A 75 4.92 3.14 3.99
C ARG A 75 6.02 3.82 4.76
N ASP A 76 6.48 3.15 5.78
CA ASP A 76 7.69 3.48 6.51
C ASP A 76 8.53 2.22 6.81
N GLU A 77 9.49 2.32 7.71
CA GLU A 77 10.37 1.18 8.04
C GLU A 77 9.65 0.00 8.69
N LYS A 78 8.51 0.23 9.35
CA LYS A 78 7.80 -0.79 10.13
C LYS A 78 6.46 -1.19 9.56
N TYR A 79 5.77 -0.25 8.91
CA TYR A 79 4.37 -0.42 8.56
C TYR A 79 4.06 -0.08 7.11
N LEU A 80 3.00 -0.72 6.63
CA LEU A 80 2.27 -0.39 5.42
C LEU A 80 0.89 0.15 5.82
N TYR A 81 0.49 1.25 5.22
CA TYR A 81 -0.77 1.95 5.46
C TYR A 81 -1.59 1.86 4.19
N PHE A 82 -2.69 1.14 4.24
CA PHE A 82 -3.60 0.95 3.10
C PHE A 82 -4.84 1.81 3.26
N ASP A 83 -5.23 2.46 2.19
CA ASP A 83 -6.51 3.12 2.03
C ASP A 83 -7.24 2.48 0.85
N ASN A 84 -8.48 2.03 1.06
CA ASN A 84 -9.30 1.52 -0.01
C ASN A 84 -10.23 2.60 -0.53
N GLU A 85 -10.43 2.63 -1.84
CA GLU A 85 -11.45 3.45 -2.46
C GLU A 85 -12.79 2.71 -2.45
N PRO A 86 -13.88 3.33 -1.98
CA PRO A 86 -15.20 2.74 -2.14
C PRO A 86 -15.53 2.72 -3.64
N CYS A 87 -15.75 1.55 -4.20
CA CYS A 87 -16.27 1.44 -5.56
C CYS A 87 -17.67 2.06 -5.61
N ALA A 88 -17.94 2.89 -6.62
CA ALA A 88 -19.21 3.61 -6.78
C ALA A 88 -20.46 2.71 -6.77
N ASP A 89 -20.28 1.43 -7.09
CA ASP A 89 -21.36 0.43 -7.18
C ASP A 89 -21.40 -0.55 -6.00
N SER A 90 -20.50 -0.43 -5.04
CA SER A 90 -20.48 -1.30 -3.87
C SER A 90 -20.64 -0.49 -2.59
N VAL A 91 -21.38 -1.06 -1.64
CA VAL A 91 -21.55 -0.53 -0.26
C VAL A 91 -20.22 -0.65 0.53
N SER A 92 -19.07 -0.66 -0.13
CA SER A 92 -17.79 -0.77 0.53
C SER A 92 -17.40 0.57 1.16
N GLU A 93 -17.38 0.56 2.46
CA GLU A 93 -16.95 1.69 3.28
C GLU A 93 -15.44 1.93 3.09
N ARG A 94 -15.05 3.19 3.04
CA ARG A 94 -13.64 3.56 3.08
C ARG A 94 -13.01 3.10 4.40
N ARG A 95 -11.83 2.52 4.30
CA ARG A 95 -11.08 1.99 5.45
C ARG A 95 -9.63 2.41 5.35
N ILE A 96 -9.02 2.69 6.48
CA ILE A 96 -7.57 2.74 6.61
C ILE A 96 -7.13 1.53 7.44
N MET A 97 -6.16 0.79 6.96
CA MET A 97 -5.56 -0.32 7.66
C MET A 97 -4.05 -0.16 7.75
N VAL A 98 -3.52 -0.42 8.91
CA VAL A 98 -2.07 -0.42 9.17
C VAL A 98 -1.64 -1.84 9.49
N VAL A 99 -0.71 -2.36 8.71
CA VAL A 99 -0.13 -3.70 8.90
C VAL A 99 1.38 -3.60 8.98
N ASP A 100 1.99 -4.52 9.73
CA ASP A 100 3.45 -4.68 9.69
C ASP A 100 3.88 -5.59 8.53
N TYR A 101 5.19 -5.72 8.32
CA TYR A 101 5.74 -6.56 7.26
C TYR A 101 5.66 -8.08 7.53
N ASP A 102 5.14 -8.47 8.69
CA ASP A 102 4.80 -9.87 9.01
C ASP A 102 3.31 -10.16 8.75
N GLY A 103 2.52 -9.14 8.38
CA GLY A 103 1.09 -9.25 8.08
C GLY A 103 0.18 -9.06 9.30
N ASN A 104 0.72 -8.62 10.45
CA ASN A 104 -0.10 -8.34 11.61
C ASN A 104 -0.81 -6.99 11.47
N VAL A 105 -2.10 -6.96 11.76
CA VAL A 105 -2.88 -5.73 11.81
C VAL A 105 -2.52 -4.96 13.08
N ILE A 106 -2.00 -3.76 12.91
CA ILE A 106 -1.61 -2.85 14.00
C ILE A 106 -2.80 -2.01 14.44
N CYS A 107 -3.52 -1.45 13.49
CA CYS A 107 -4.79 -0.77 13.72
C CYS A 107 -5.61 -0.69 12.44
N GLU A 108 -6.91 -0.45 12.60
CA GLU A 108 -7.86 -0.30 11.52
C GLU A 108 -8.87 0.79 11.86
N ARG A 109 -9.23 1.59 10.88
CA ARG A 109 -10.37 2.50 10.93
C ARG A 109 -11.34 2.15 9.82
N LYS A 110 -12.58 1.85 10.18
CA LYS A 110 -13.71 1.54 9.28
C LYS A 110 -14.68 2.72 9.20
N ASN A 111 -15.61 2.63 8.28
CA ASN A 111 -16.73 3.57 8.15
C ASN A 111 -16.28 5.02 7.95
N MET A 112 -15.21 5.21 7.18
CA MET A 112 -14.76 6.54 6.81
C MET A 112 -15.59 7.08 5.64
N THR A 113 -15.77 8.37 5.61
CA THR A 113 -16.43 9.06 4.49
C THR A 113 -15.40 9.45 3.42
N GLU A 114 -15.87 9.77 2.23
CA GLU A 114 -15.02 10.30 1.14
C GLU A 114 -14.19 11.51 1.56
N ASN A 115 -14.74 12.33 2.47
CA ASN A 115 -14.13 13.55 2.98
C ASN A 115 -13.22 13.32 4.19
N SER A 116 -12.97 12.08 4.56
CA SER A 116 -12.05 11.77 5.64
C SER A 116 -10.60 12.03 5.22
N PRO A 117 -9.74 12.42 6.16
CA PRO A 117 -8.35 12.74 5.83
C PRO A 117 -7.58 11.52 5.30
N GLU A 118 -6.58 11.78 4.48
CA GLU A 118 -5.67 10.81 3.88
C GLU A 118 -4.31 10.82 4.59
N ILE A 119 -3.67 9.66 4.69
CA ILE A 119 -2.30 9.57 5.20
C ILE A 119 -1.35 9.93 4.08
N ILE A 120 -0.57 10.99 4.25
CA ILE A 120 0.41 11.45 3.26
C ILE A 120 1.87 11.22 3.68
N TRP A 121 2.11 10.91 4.94
CA TRP A 121 3.44 10.62 5.46
C TRP A 121 3.37 9.84 6.79
N SER A 122 4.42 9.05 7.06
CA SER A 122 4.58 8.30 8.32
C SER A 122 6.06 8.08 8.68
N ASP A 123 6.32 7.89 9.98
CA ASP A 123 7.65 7.57 10.53
C ASP A 123 7.62 6.40 11.54
N SER A 124 6.64 5.53 11.47
CA SER A 124 6.38 4.40 12.38
C SER A 124 5.91 4.78 13.79
N LYS A 125 5.89 6.04 14.13
CA LYS A 125 5.34 6.57 15.39
C LYS A 125 4.13 7.44 15.14
N GLN A 126 4.27 8.32 14.17
CA GLN A 126 3.28 9.32 13.81
C GLN A 126 2.92 9.24 12.33
N VAL A 127 1.75 9.71 12.01
CA VAL A 127 1.26 9.91 10.65
C VAL A 127 0.85 11.36 10.46
N LEU A 128 1.15 11.88 9.28
CA LEU A 128 0.62 13.16 8.83
C LEU A 128 -0.59 12.90 7.94
N LEU A 129 -1.69 13.48 8.31
CA LEU A 129 -2.97 13.41 7.59
C LEU A 129 -3.25 14.73 6.91
N GLN A 130 -3.80 14.67 5.72
CA GLN A 130 -4.30 15.81 4.97
C GLN A 130 -5.81 15.67 4.75
N ASN A 131 -6.58 16.67 5.11
CA ASN A 131 -7.96 16.82 4.67
C ASN A 131 -7.99 17.84 3.54
N ILE A 132 -8.24 17.35 2.32
CA ILE A 132 -8.18 18.17 1.11
C ILE A 132 -9.30 19.22 1.09
N GLU A 133 -10.52 18.85 1.47
CA GLU A 133 -11.66 19.76 1.47
C GLU A 133 -11.53 20.90 2.47
N LYS A 134 -11.01 20.58 3.66
CA LYS A 134 -10.84 21.56 4.75
C LYS A 134 -9.51 22.30 4.68
N GLU A 135 -8.63 21.90 3.77
CA GLU A 135 -7.26 22.43 3.65
C GLU A 135 -6.50 22.39 5.00
N THR A 136 -6.71 21.30 5.76
CA THR A 136 -6.12 21.13 7.09
C THR A 136 -5.19 19.93 7.15
N TYR A 137 -4.23 20.02 8.07
CA TYR A 137 -3.29 18.95 8.36
C TYR A 137 -3.38 18.55 9.82
N GLN A 138 -3.19 17.28 10.11
CA GLN A 138 -3.20 16.74 11.46
C GLN A 138 -2.09 15.72 11.63
N ILE A 139 -1.41 15.75 12.77
CA ILE A 139 -0.45 14.72 13.17
C ILE A 139 -1.09 13.87 14.25
N LEU A 140 -1.05 12.56 14.06
CA LEU A 140 -1.54 11.57 15.04
C LEU A 140 -0.47 10.52 15.30
N ASN A 141 -0.50 9.89 16.47
CA ASN A 141 0.20 8.63 16.66
C ASN A 141 -0.46 7.52 15.83
N VAL A 142 0.33 6.56 15.34
CA VAL A 142 -0.19 5.48 14.47
C VAL A 142 -1.41 4.79 15.08
N LYS A 143 -1.38 4.50 16.38
CA LYS A 143 -2.50 3.83 17.08
C LYS A 143 -3.77 4.67 17.16
N GLU A 144 -3.67 5.98 17.02
CA GLU A 144 -4.83 6.89 17.07
C GLU A 144 -5.59 6.93 15.74
N ILE A 145 -5.08 6.32 14.69
CA ILE A 145 -5.79 6.18 13.39
C ILE A 145 -7.16 5.53 13.59
N SER A 146 -7.27 4.57 14.50
CA SER A 146 -8.54 3.91 14.81
C SER A 146 -9.61 4.85 15.36
N THR A 147 -9.23 6.05 15.83
CA THR A 147 -10.12 7.07 16.43
C THR A 147 -10.53 8.17 15.45
N LEU A 148 -10.03 8.15 14.20
CA LEU A 148 -10.41 9.11 13.16
C LEU A 148 -11.94 9.13 12.95
N LYS A 149 -12.47 10.33 12.76
CA LYS A 149 -13.91 10.57 12.47
C LYS A 149 -14.11 10.94 11.03
#